data_23d054c8586c7335c42455e453ca6cb2
#
_entry.id   23d054c8586c7335c42455e453ca6cb2
#
_cell.length_a   1.000
_cell.length_b   1.000
_cell.length_c   1.000
_cell.angle_alpha   90.00
_cell.angle_beta   90.00
_cell.angle_gamma   90.00
#
_symmetry.space_group_name_H-M   'P 1'
#
loop_
_entity.id
_entity.type
_entity.pdbx_description
1 polymer ?
#
loop_
_entity_poly.entity_id
_entity_poly.type
_entity_poly.pdbx_seq_one_letter_code
_entity_poly.pdbx_strand_id
1 'polypeptide(L)'
;MKNQKEAVFSAVCSVLDQDSFDSAVELTREERATVIEIVTQGFTSGTVEFSDSARMKYDSESKIKTYTNGLVSNWLRKDKRLNGGVQHTISNPGSRAGAGDPILKNLKLFKSTLTDAEHIAAVDQEIEKRMQQLKAERVKKVDIDLSLIPAELQDLIGG
;
A
#
# COMPACT_ATOMS: atom_id res chain seq x y z
N MET A 1 -5.81 8.31 -23.25
CA MET A 1 -5.16 7.44 -22.26
C MET A 1 -6.06 7.30 -21.05
N LYS A 2 -6.29 6.07 -20.58
CA LYS A 2 -7.03 5.82 -19.33
C LYS A 2 -6.10 6.03 -18.14
N ASN A 3 -6.58 6.63 -17.05
CA ASN A 3 -5.84 6.61 -15.81
C ASN A 3 -5.82 5.18 -15.22
N GLN A 4 -4.89 4.91 -14.33
CA GLN A 4 -4.66 3.56 -13.78
C GLN A 4 -5.88 2.99 -13.03
N LYS A 5 -6.64 3.85 -12.35
CA LYS A 5 -7.87 3.46 -11.65
C LYS A 5 -8.94 2.97 -12.64
N GLU A 6 -9.18 3.74 -13.70
CA GLU A 6 -10.14 3.40 -14.74
C GLU A 6 -9.69 2.17 -15.55
N ALA A 7 -8.39 1.98 -15.74
CA ALA A 7 -7.87 0.79 -16.40
C ALA A 7 -8.18 -0.48 -15.60
N VAL A 8 -7.95 -0.46 -14.29
CA VAL A 8 -8.26 -1.60 -13.42
C VAL A 8 -9.77 -1.84 -13.37
N PHE A 9 -10.59 -0.80 -13.18
CA PHE A 9 -12.05 -0.93 -13.16
C PHE A 9 -12.58 -1.54 -14.47
N SER A 10 -12.19 -0.97 -15.62
CA SER A 10 -12.61 -1.50 -16.92
C SER A 10 -12.16 -2.95 -17.17
N ALA A 11 -10.95 -3.32 -16.72
CA ALA A 11 -10.47 -4.70 -16.85
C ALA A 11 -11.29 -5.67 -15.99
N VAL A 12 -11.65 -5.28 -14.77
CA VAL A 12 -12.52 -6.09 -13.89
C VAL A 12 -13.91 -6.24 -14.50
N CYS A 13 -14.52 -5.16 -14.98
CA CYS A 13 -15.81 -5.20 -15.67
C CYS A 13 -15.77 -6.15 -16.87
N SER A 14 -14.71 -6.06 -17.69
CA SER A 14 -14.56 -6.92 -18.87
C SER A 14 -14.40 -8.40 -18.55
N VAL A 15 -13.70 -8.73 -17.46
CA VAL A 15 -13.45 -10.12 -17.05
C VAL A 15 -14.69 -10.76 -16.43
N LEU A 16 -15.48 -9.98 -15.67
CA LEU A 16 -16.68 -10.45 -15.01
C LEU A 16 -17.96 -10.27 -15.85
N ASP A 17 -17.84 -9.65 -17.04
CA ASP A 17 -18.98 -9.29 -17.92
C ASP A 17 -20.06 -8.50 -17.17
N GLN A 18 -19.64 -7.50 -16.36
CA GLN A 18 -20.51 -6.66 -15.56
C GLN A 18 -20.02 -5.20 -15.58
N ASP A 19 -20.95 -4.26 -15.66
CA ASP A 19 -20.63 -2.81 -15.69
C ASP A 19 -20.64 -2.16 -14.30
N SER A 20 -21.25 -2.81 -13.31
CA SER A 20 -21.37 -2.32 -11.93
C SER A 20 -21.43 -3.46 -10.92
N PHE A 21 -21.09 -3.17 -9.68
CA PHE A 21 -21.02 -4.15 -8.59
C PHE A 21 -21.71 -3.59 -7.34
N ASP A 22 -22.67 -4.33 -6.78
CA ASP A 22 -23.41 -3.95 -5.57
C ASP A 22 -22.67 -4.36 -4.28
N SER A 23 -21.69 -5.25 -4.41
CA SER A 23 -20.87 -5.75 -3.31
C SER A 23 -19.37 -5.69 -3.65
N ALA A 24 -18.53 -6.00 -2.67
CA ALA A 24 -17.10 -6.11 -2.90
C ALA A 24 -16.79 -7.22 -3.90
N VAL A 25 -15.98 -6.89 -4.91
CA VAL A 25 -15.58 -7.82 -5.97
C VAL A 25 -14.54 -8.80 -5.43
N GLU A 26 -14.84 -10.07 -5.52
CA GLU A 26 -13.91 -11.17 -5.27
C GLU A 26 -13.56 -11.84 -6.59
N LEU A 27 -12.28 -11.79 -6.96
CA LEU A 27 -11.76 -12.42 -8.18
C LEU A 27 -11.15 -13.78 -7.84
N THR A 28 -11.48 -14.78 -8.61
CA THR A 28 -10.75 -16.05 -8.62
C THR A 28 -9.29 -15.82 -9.06
N ARG A 29 -8.45 -16.82 -8.91
CA ARG A 29 -7.04 -16.73 -9.31
C ARG A 29 -6.89 -16.50 -10.81
N GLU A 30 -7.71 -17.16 -11.61
CA GLU A 30 -7.73 -17.06 -13.08
C GLU A 30 -8.23 -15.69 -13.55
N GLU A 31 -9.36 -15.22 -13.03
CA GLU A 31 -9.90 -13.90 -13.32
C GLU A 31 -8.91 -12.79 -12.95
N ARG A 32 -8.29 -12.91 -11.77
CA ARG A 32 -7.28 -11.96 -11.35
C ARG A 32 -6.07 -11.95 -12.29
N ALA A 33 -5.61 -13.12 -12.75
CA ALA A 33 -4.50 -13.21 -13.69
C ALA A 33 -4.86 -12.52 -15.02
N THR A 34 -6.09 -12.70 -15.50
CA THR A 34 -6.61 -12.07 -16.72
C THR A 34 -6.70 -10.54 -16.57
N VAL A 35 -7.22 -10.04 -15.45
CA VAL A 35 -7.23 -8.59 -15.15
C VAL A 35 -5.81 -8.01 -15.16
N ILE A 36 -4.84 -8.67 -14.52
CA ILE A 36 -3.45 -8.25 -14.51
C ILE A 36 -2.88 -8.21 -15.93
N GLU A 37 -3.18 -9.20 -16.75
CA GLU A 37 -2.71 -9.27 -18.14
C GLU A 37 -3.27 -8.11 -18.98
N ILE A 38 -4.58 -7.86 -18.94
CA ILE A 38 -5.23 -6.75 -19.65
C ILE A 38 -4.61 -5.41 -19.29
N VAL A 39 -4.41 -5.13 -18.00
CA VAL A 39 -3.84 -3.87 -17.53
C VAL A 39 -2.35 -3.76 -17.87
N THR A 40 -1.60 -4.87 -17.82
CA THR A 40 -0.19 -4.91 -18.24
C THR A 40 -0.05 -4.58 -19.73
N GLN A 41 -0.89 -5.16 -20.59
CA GLN A 41 -0.95 -4.84 -22.01
C GLN A 41 -1.31 -3.37 -22.24
N GLY A 42 -2.20 -2.80 -21.42
CA GLY A 42 -2.53 -1.39 -21.47
C GLY A 42 -1.33 -0.47 -21.19
N PHE A 43 -0.46 -0.82 -20.26
CA PHE A 43 0.80 -0.09 -20.02
C PHE A 43 1.80 -0.25 -21.17
N THR A 44 1.94 -1.46 -21.71
CA THR A 44 2.88 -1.75 -22.80
C THR A 44 2.46 -1.06 -24.10
N SER A 45 1.15 -1.04 -24.41
CA SER A 45 0.59 -0.38 -25.60
C SER A 45 0.46 1.14 -25.45
N GLY A 46 0.66 1.71 -24.26
CA GLY A 46 0.49 3.13 -23.99
C GLY A 46 -0.97 3.60 -23.90
N THR A 47 -1.94 2.69 -23.83
CA THR A 47 -3.36 3.03 -23.64
C THR A 47 -3.68 3.39 -22.19
N VAL A 48 -2.87 2.96 -21.25
CA VAL A 48 -2.93 3.30 -19.82
C VAL A 48 -1.80 4.27 -19.48
N GLU A 49 -2.14 5.28 -18.67
CA GLU A 49 -1.18 6.29 -18.23
C GLU A 49 -0.08 5.69 -17.35
N PHE A 50 1.17 5.88 -17.77
CA PHE A 50 2.35 5.38 -17.07
C PHE A 50 3.40 6.47 -17.10
N SER A 51 3.73 7.06 -15.94
CA SER A 51 4.67 8.17 -15.87
C SER A 51 6.07 7.76 -16.33
N ASP A 52 6.85 8.72 -16.84
CA ASP A 52 8.21 8.44 -17.32
C ASP A 52 9.11 7.87 -16.22
N SER A 53 8.97 8.35 -15.00
CA SER A 53 9.70 7.80 -13.85
C SER A 53 9.31 6.34 -13.55
N ALA A 54 8.05 5.98 -13.75
CA ALA A 54 7.59 4.60 -13.61
C ALA A 54 8.09 3.74 -14.78
N ARG A 55 8.10 4.24 -16.03
CA ARG A 55 8.67 3.55 -17.19
C ARG A 55 10.15 3.23 -17.00
N MET A 56 10.92 4.18 -16.47
CA MET A 56 12.36 3.97 -16.19
C MET A 56 12.58 2.90 -15.11
N LYS A 57 11.69 2.82 -14.11
CA LYS A 57 11.79 1.87 -13.00
C LYS A 57 11.31 0.45 -13.38
N TYR A 58 10.26 0.38 -14.18
CA TYR A 58 9.61 -0.87 -14.61
C TYR A 58 9.85 -1.06 -16.11
N ASP A 59 11.12 -1.31 -16.48
CA ASP A 59 11.68 -1.34 -17.82
C ASP A 59 11.49 -2.68 -18.55
N SER A 60 10.87 -3.66 -17.92
CA SER A 60 10.59 -4.98 -18.49
C SER A 60 9.16 -5.42 -18.20
N GLU A 61 8.63 -6.27 -19.07
CA GLU A 61 7.27 -6.80 -18.94
C GLU A 61 7.02 -7.49 -17.58
N SER A 62 7.98 -8.25 -17.09
CA SER A 62 7.91 -8.91 -15.78
C SER A 62 7.81 -7.90 -14.63
N LYS A 63 8.57 -6.79 -14.70
CA LYS A 63 8.48 -5.72 -13.69
C LYS A 63 7.16 -4.96 -13.79
N ILE A 64 6.67 -4.69 -15.01
CA ILE A 64 5.34 -4.09 -15.24
C ILE A 64 4.25 -5.00 -14.67
N LYS A 65 4.30 -6.30 -14.92
CA LYS A 65 3.34 -7.27 -14.37
C LYS A 65 3.35 -7.32 -12.84
N THR A 66 4.52 -7.25 -12.22
CA THR A 66 4.66 -7.15 -10.75
C THR A 66 4.05 -5.86 -10.21
N TYR A 67 4.30 -4.72 -10.88
CA TYR A 67 3.67 -3.44 -10.55
C TYR A 67 2.14 -3.52 -10.67
N THR A 68 1.65 -4.06 -11.79
CA THR A 68 0.21 -4.20 -12.08
C THR A 68 -0.49 -5.07 -11.04
N ASN A 69 0.14 -6.16 -10.57
CA ASN A 69 -0.45 -7.00 -9.51
C ASN A 69 -0.65 -6.20 -8.20
N GLY A 70 0.30 -5.36 -7.83
CA GLY A 70 0.17 -4.44 -6.70
C GLY A 70 -0.93 -3.39 -6.94
N LEU A 71 -1.01 -2.86 -8.15
CA LEU A 71 -2.01 -1.87 -8.56
C LEU A 71 -3.43 -2.44 -8.50
N VAL A 72 -3.67 -3.62 -9.05
CA VAL A 72 -4.97 -4.32 -9.00
C VAL A 72 -5.39 -4.56 -7.55
N SER A 73 -4.49 -5.08 -6.70
CA SER A 73 -4.77 -5.27 -5.27
C SER A 73 -5.15 -3.98 -4.56
N ASN A 74 -4.51 -2.88 -4.94
CA ASN A 74 -4.75 -1.57 -4.34
C ASN A 74 -6.12 -1.02 -4.73
N TRP A 75 -6.50 -1.10 -6.01
CA TRP A 75 -7.77 -0.57 -6.49
C TRP A 75 -8.97 -1.43 -6.11
N LEU A 76 -8.85 -2.76 -6.07
CA LEU A 76 -9.89 -3.64 -5.51
C LEU A 76 -10.28 -3.25 -4.09
N ARG A 77 -9.35 -2.73 -3.30
CA ARG A 77 -9.60 -2.28 -1.91
C ARG A 77 -10.08 -0.83 -1.80
N LYS A 78 -9.65 0.05 -2.70
CA LYS A 78 -9.83 1.51 -2.57
C LYS A 78 -10.90 2.10 -3.48
N ASP A 79 -11.18 1.47 -4.61
CA ASP A 79 -12.24 1.95 -5.50
C ASP A 79 -13.61 1.55 -4.95
N LYS A 80 -14.42 2.54 -4.62
CA LYS A 80 -15.77 2.32 -4.07
C LYS A 80 -16.66 1.47 -4.99
N ARG A 81 -16.40 1.51 -6.28
CA ARG A 81 -17.13 0.70 -7.28
C ARG A 81 -16.76 -0.78 -7.22
N LEU A 82 -15.57 -1.11 -6.68
CA LEU A 82 -15.05 -2.48 -6.61
C LEU A 82 -15.08 -3.06 -5.20
N ASN A 83 -15.15 -2.22 -4.17
CA ASN A 83 -15.11 -2.67 -2.78
C ASN A 83 -16.48 -2.60 -2.06
N GLY A 84 -17.58 -2.50 -2.84
CA GLY A 84 -18.93 -2.39 -2.28
C GLY A 84 -19.18 -1.10 -1.49
N GLY A 85 -18.46 -0.02 -1.81
CA GLY A 85 -18.59 1.27 -1.10
C GLY A 85 -17.96 1.31 0.30
N VAL A 86 -17.36 0.22 0.76
CA VAL A 86 -16.75 0.14 2.10
C VAL A 86 -15.44 0.93 2.12
N GLN A 87 -15.29 1.80 3.12
CA GLN A 87 -14.04 2.50 3.33
C GLN A 87 -12.99 1.54 3.89
N HIS A 88 -11.91 1.32 3.14
CA HIS A 88 -10.82 0.48 3.60
C HIS A 88 -10.13 1.11 4.80
N THR A 89 -10.27 0.50 5.97
CA THR A 89 -9.51 0.83 7.18
C THR A 89 -8.27 -0.04 7.27
N ILE A 90 -7.13 0.59 7.59
CA ILE A 90 -5.89 -0.16 7.80
C ILE A 90 -6.03 -0.94 9.11
N SER A 91 -6.04 -2.27 9.03
CA SER A 91 -6.20 -3.16 10.19
C SER A 91 -5.08 -2.99 11.24
N ASN A 92 -3.88 -2.59 10.81
CA ASN A 92 -2.74 -2.31 11.68
C ASN A 92 -2.06 -0.99 11.28
N PRO A 93 -2.62 0.17 11.67
CA PRO A 93 -1.99 1.46 11.40
C PRO A 93 -0.61 1.52 12.08
N GLY A 94 0.42 1.84 11.29
CA GLY A 94 1.80 1.93 11.78
C GLY A 94 2.56 0.60 11.83
N SER A 95 2.03 -0.50 11.31
CA SER A 95 2.74 -1.79 11.20
C SER A 95 4.07 -1.72 10.44
N ARG A 96 4.26 -0.70 9.60
CA ARG A 96 5.52 -0.39 8.92
C ARG A 96 6.43 0.56 9.70
N ALA A 97 6.01 1.02 10.90
CA ALA A 97 6.87 1.80 11.78
C ALA A 97 8.08 0.94 12.16
N GLY A 98 9.27 1.46 11.93
CA GLY A 98 10.51 0.75 12.25
C GLY A 98 11.02 -0.22 11.17
N ALA A 99 10.40 -0.35 10.01
CA ALA A 99 10.90 -1.23 8.94
C ALA A 99 12.35 -0.89 8.49
N GLY A 100 12.78 0.37 8.64
CA GLY A 100 14.16 0.84 8.39
C GLY A 100 15.01 1.04 9.66
N ASP A 101 14.50 0.71 10.84
CA ASP A 101 15.23 0.90 12.08
C ASP A 101 16.31 -0.18 12.27
N PRO A 102 17.60 0.20 12.40
CA PRO A 102 18.69 -0.76 12.50
C PRO A 102 18.63 -1.57 13.81
N ILE A 103 18.12 -1.02 14.90
CA ILE A 103 17.96 -1.70 16.18
C ILE A 103 16.96 -2.83 16.05
N LEU A 104 15.78 -2.56 15.47
CA LEU A 104 14.77 -3.59 15.23
C LEU A 104 15.26 -4.68 14.29
N LYS A 105 16.04 -4.33 13.27
CA LYS A 105 16.64 -5.30 12.37
C LYS A 105 17.58 -6.24 13.10
N ASN A 106 18.46 -5.70 13.96
CA ASN A 106 19.41 -6.47 14.74
C ASN A 106 18.72 -7.33 15.82
N LEU A 107 17.71 -6.80 16.52
CA LEU A 107 16.92 -7.59 17.48
C LEU A 107 16.22 -8.77 16.82
N LYS A 108 15.63 -8.57 15.66
CA LYS A 108 14.99 -9.66 14.88
C LYS A 108 16.00 -10.71 14.40
N LEU A 109 17.18 -10.27 13.97
CA LEU A 109 18.26 -11.18 13.59
C LEU A 109 18.74 -11.98 14.80
N PHE A 110 18.98 -11.31 15.94
CA PHE A 110 19.37 -11.96 17.18
C PHE A 110 18.33 -12.96 17.65
N LYS A 111 17.03 -12.61 17.62
CA LYS A 111 15.93 -13.51 17.94
C LYS A 111 16.00 -14.81 17.12
N SER A 112 16.35 -14.71 15.81
CA SER A 112 16.43 -15.88 14.94
C SER A 112 17.56 -16.87 15.29
N THR A 113 18.54 -16.47 16.12
CA THR A 113 19.63 -17.32 16.59
C THR A 113 19.35 -17.97 17.93
N LEU A 114 18.27 -17.57 18.61
CA LEU A 114 17.89 -18.10 19.93
C LEU A 114 17.04 -19.36 19.80
N THR A 115 17.25 -20.31 20.68
CA THR A 115 16.46 -21.54 20.80
C THR A 115 15.68 -21.61 22.12
N ASP A 116 16.06 -20.79 23.10
CA ASP A 116 15.45 -20.75 24.42
C ASP A 116 14.22 -19.84 24.43
N ALA A 117 13.10 -20.35 24.96
CA ALA A 117 11.81 -19.66 24.96
C ALA A 117 11.79 -18.40 25.84
N GLU A 118 12.51 -18.40 26.98
CA GLU A 118 12.57 -17.24 27.86
C GLU A 118 13.38 -16.11 27.23
N HIS A 119 14.50 -16.43 26.60
CA HIS A 119 15.30 -15.46 25.87
C HIS A 119 14.56 -14.89 24.65
N ILE A 120 13.82 -15.71 23.93
CA ILE A 120 12.97 -15.26 22.83
C ILE A 120 11.90 -14.27 23.32
N ALA A 121 11.24 -14.56 24.45
CA ALA A 121 10.24 -13.70 25.05
C ALA A 121 10.81 -12.34 25.48
N ALA A 122 12.01 -12.34 26.07
CA ALA A 122 12.71 -11.12 26.47
C ALA A 122 13.05 -10.23 25.26
N VAL A 123 13.52 -10.83 24.16
CA VAL A 123 13.80 -10.09 22.91
C VAL A 123 12.52 -9.56 22.29
N ASP A 124 11.40 -10.30 22.34
CA ASP A 124 10.12 -9.81 21.85
C ASP A 124 9.62 -8.58 22.61
N GLN A 125 9.81 -8.53 23.93
CA GLN A 125 9.49 -7.36 24.74
C GLN A 125 10.33 -6.12 24.32
N GLU A 126 11.61 -6.30 24.07
CA GLU A 126 12.45 -5.18 23.58
C GLU A 126 12.08 -4.72 22.16
N ILE A 127 11.70 -5.63 21.27
CA ILE A 127 11.17 -5.30 19.95
C ILE A 127 9.88 -4.47 20.08
N GLU A 128 8.95 -4.89 20.93
CA GLU A 128 7.68 -4.19 21.17
C GLU A 128 7.93 -2.78 21.73
N LYS A 129 8.78 -2.66 22.75
CA LYS A 129 9.16 -1.39 23.35
C LYS A 129 9.79 -0.43 22.34
N ARG A 130 10.70 -0.91 21.50
CA ARG A 130 11.29 -0.10 20.42
C ARG A 130 10.26 0.34 19.39
N MET A 131 9.32 -0.54 19.00
CA MET A 131 8.22 -0.18 18.10
C MET A 131 7.31 0.90 18.68
N GLN A 132 7.01 0.85 19.98
CA GLN A 132 6.23 1.87 20.66
C GLN A 132 6.95 3.22 20.69
N GLN A 133 8.27 3.24 20.98
CA GLN A 133 9.10 4.44 20.90
C GLN A 133 9.05 5.09 19.51
N LEU A 134 9.23 4.30 18.44
CA LEU A 134 9.19 4.79 17.08
C LEU A 134 7.80 5.32 16.67
N LYS A 135 6.73 4.74 17.20
CA LYS A 135 5.37 5.27 17.02
C LYS A 135 5.21 6.63 17.70
N ALA A 136 5.68 6.75 18.95
CA ALA A 136 5.63 7.99 19.72
C ALA A 136 6.48 9.11 19.08
N GLU A 137 7.69 8.79 18.60
CA GLU A 137 8.53 9.72 17.85
C GLU A 137 7.88 10.22 16.55
N ARG A 138 7.11 9.35 15.88
CA ARG A 138 6.35 9.73 14.68
C ARG A 138 5.22 10.71 14.98
N VAL A 139 4.49 10.49 16.07
CA VAL A 139 3.42 11.41 16.50
C VAL A 139 4.02 12.78 16.78
N LYS A 140 5.15 12.85 17.49
CA LYS A 140 5.85 14.12 17.76
C LYS A 140 6.36 14.85 16.51
N LYS A 141 6.71 14.12 15.44
CA LYS A 141 7.14 14.71 14.15
C LYS A 141 6.00 15.29 13.33
N VAL A 142 4.76 14.94 13.64
CA VAL A 142 3.54 15.46 12.98
C VAL A 142 2.93 16.63 13.78
N ASP A 143 3.39 16.90 15.00
CA ASP A 143 3.10 18.14 15.70
C ASP A 143 3.78 19.29 14.95
N ILE A 144 3.03 19.86 14.01
CA ILE A 144 3.40 21.06 13.31
C ILE A 144 3.42 22.17 14.37
N ASP A 145 4.59 22.74 14.60
CA ASP A 145 4.69 23.92 15.46
C ASP A 145 3.98 25.09 14.75
N LEU A 146 2.72 25.28 15.10
CA LEU A 146 1.87 26.32 14.52
C LEU A 146 2.47 27.73 14.70
N SER A 147 3.36 27.92 15.69
CA SER A 147 4.05 29.21 15.87
C SER A 147 5.03 29.53 14.76
N LEU A 148 5.49 28.53 14.01
CA LEU A 148 6.39 28.69 12.86
C LEU A 148 5.65 28.86 11.53
N ILE A 149 4.32 28.76 11.53
CA ILE A 149 3.48 28.96 10.34
C ILE A 149 3.05 30.44 10.30
N PRO A 150 3.20 31.16 9.16
CA PRO A 150 2.64 32.49 8.99
C PRO A 150 1.16 32.53 9.36
N ALA A 151 0.75 33.58 10.09
CA ALA A 151 -0.62 33.72 10.62
C ALA A 151 -1.70 33.56 9.54
N GLU A 152 -1.42 34.00 8.32
CA GLU A 152 -2.30 33.90 7.14
C GLU A 152 -2.59 32.45 6.70
N LEU A 153 -1.75 31.49 7.11
CA LEU A 153 -1.90 30.06 6.78
C LEU A 153 -2.44 29.22 7.94
N GLN A 154 -2.48 29.79 9.16
CA GLN A 154 -2.98 29.07 10.33
C GLN A 154 -4.49 28.83 10.26
N ASP A 155 -5.23 29.75 9.64
CA ASP A 155 -6.69 29.65 9.45
C ASP A 155 -7.09 28.52 8.46
N LEU A 156 -6.18 28.04 7.63
CA LEU A 156 -6.43 26.92 6.70
C LEU A 156 -6.33 25.54 7.36
N ILE A 157 -5.78 25.44 8.57
CA ILE A 157 -5.49 24.18 9.27
C ILE A 157 -6.56 23.89 10.34
N GLY A 158 -7.37 24.90 10.73
CA GLY A 158 -8.35 24.84 11.82
C GLY A 158 -9.80 24.65 11.37
N GLY A 159 -10.08 24.33 10.08
CA GLY A 159 -11.43 24.14 9.53
C GLY A 159 -11.83 22.67 9.39
#